data_59ea09bbc0410c6dba5fc918be7f72d8
#
_entry.id   59ea09bbc0410c6dba5fc918be7f72d8
#
_cell.length_a   1.000
_cell.length_b   1.000
_cell.length_c   1.000
_cell.angle_alpha   90.00
_cell.angle_beta   90.00
_cell.angle_gamma   90.00
#
_symmetry.space_group_name_H-M   'P 1'
#
loop_
_entity.id
_entity.type
_entity.pdbx_description
1 polymer ?
#
loop_
_entity_poly.entity_id
_entity_poly.type
_entity_poly.pdbx_seq_one_letter_code
_entity_poly.pdbx_strand_id
1 'polypeptide(L)'
;MAYEIERPAYAAMFGPTVGDKVRLADTELFLEVEEDRTIYGEEVKFGGGKVIRDGMGQSQVSRADGAVDTVITNALIVDHWGIIKADIGILDGRIAGIGKAGNPDIQPGVDIIIGPGTEAIAGEGRILTAGGIDAHIHWISPQQVDDALYSGITTMLGGGTGPAEGTNATTCTPGPWHLGRMLQAAEGLPMNLGFFGKGNASLPGALTEQVDAGACGLKLHEDWGTTPSAIDNCLNVAEDADVQVAIHTDTLNESGFVENTIAAFKGRTIHAFHTEGAGGGHAPDIIRLCGEANVLPSSTNPTRPFTINTIDEHLDMLMVCHHLDARIPEDVAFAESRIRRETIAAEDILHDLGAFSMIASDSQAMGRVGEVIIRTWQTADKMRKQRGRLP
;
A
#
# COMPACT_ATOMS: atom_id res chain seq x y z
N MET A 1 15.66 41.98 -19.95
CA MET A 1 16.85 41.69 -19.08
C MET A 1 16.69 40.28 -18.61
N ALA A 2 17.69 39.42 -18.79
CA ALA A 2 17.72 38.10 -18.14
C ALA A 2 17.95 38.31 -16.63
N TYR A 3 17.20 37.64 -15.80
CA TYR A 3 17.38 37.61 -14.36
C TYR A 3 18.10 36.33 -14.00
N GLU A 4 19.19 36.43 -13.27
CA GLU A 4 19.91 35.26 -12.75
C GLU A 4 19.40 34.92 -11.36
N ILE A 5 19.09 33.65 -11.16
CA ILE A 5 18.65 33.11 -9.87
C ILE A 5 19.53 31.93 -9.51
N GLU A 6 19.95 31.88 -8.25
CA GLU A 6 20.67 30.72 -7.71
C GLU A 6 19.85 29.46 -7.75
N ARG A 7 20.46 28.32 -8.08
CA ARG A 7 19.80 27.02 -8.22
C ARG A 7 18.95 26.63 -7.02
N PRO A 8 19.44 26.76 -5.76
CA PRO A 8 18.64 26.43 -4.57
C PRO A 8 17.39 27.33 -4.44
N ALA A 9 17.50 28.61 -4.81
CA ALA A 9 16.37 29.52 -4.76
C ALA A 9 15.33 29.20 -5.83
N TYR A 10 15.77 28.78 -7.02
CA TYR A 10 14.87 28.29 -8.07
C TYR A 10 14.13 27.03 -7.59
N ALA A 11 14.85 26.01 -7.09
CA ALA A 11 14.26 24.79 -6.61
C ALA A 11 13.27 25.02 -5.45
N ALA A 12 13.54 25.95 -4.56
CA ALA A 12 12.63 26.34 -3.49
C ALA A 12 11.34 26.99 -4.01
N MET A 13 11.40 27.71 -5.14
CA MET A 13 10.23 28.37 -5.75
C MET A 13 9.44 27.46 -6.66
N PHE A 14 10.09 26.65 -7.48
CA PHE A 14 9.49 25.92 -8.61
C PHE A 14 9.77 24.41 -8.59
N GLY A 15 10.33 23.92 -7.50
CA GLY A 15 10.72 22.50 -7.39
C GLY A 15 12.06 22.19 -8.10
N PRO A 16 12.55 20.95 -7.93
CA PRO A 16 13.76 20.48 -8.61
C PRO A 16 13.50 20.31 -10.10
N THR A 17 14.56 20.35 -10.92
CA THR A 17 14.50 20.07 -12.35
C THR A 17 15.57 19.06 -12.76
N VAL A 18 15.65 18.71 -14.04
CA VAL A 18 16.50 17.63 -14.57
C VAL A 18 17.92 17.68 -14.02
N GLY A 19 18.37 16.54 -13.47
CA GLY A 19 19.68 16.37 -12.84
C GLY A 19 19.77 16.80 -11.38
N ASP A 20 18.74 17.46 -10.82
CA ASP A 20 18.68 17.75 -9.39
C ASP A 20 18.43 16.45 -8.61
N LYS A 21 18.99 16.40 -7.39
CA LYS A 21 18.86 15.23 -6.49
C LYS A 21 18.10 15.60 -5.25
N VAL A 22 17.04 14.84 -4.97
CA VAL A 22 16.17 15.00 -3.81
C VAL A 22 16.28 13.78 -2.92
N ARG A 23 16.52 13.99 -1.63
CA ARG A 23 16.57 12.91 -0.65
C ARG A 23 15.18 12.32 -0.43
N LEU A 24 15.07 10.99 -0.45
CA LEU A 24 13.83 10.28 -0.20
C LEU A 24 13.64 10.04 1.31
N ALA A 25 12.76 10.83 1.93
CA ALA A 25 12.42 10.78 3.35
C ALA A 25 13.66 10.76 4.28
N ASP A 26 13.71 9.87 5.25
CA ASP A 26 14.82 9.72 6.21
C ASP A 26 15.89 8.71 5.77
N THR A 27 15.85 8.28 4.49
CA THR A 27 16.82 7.35 3.91
C THR A 27 18.05 8.08 3.35
N GLU A 28 19.05 7.32 2.88
CA GLU A 28 20.17 7.85 2.09
C GLU A 28 19.97 7.64 0.57
N LEU A 29 18.77 7.32 0.16
CA LEU A 29 18.39 7.30 -1.25
C LEU A 29 18.20 8.72 -1.77
N PHE A 30 18.75 8.99 -2.95
CA PHE A 30 18.53 10.22 -3.67
C PHE A 30 17.85 9.94 -5.00
N LEU A 31 16.72 10.62 -5.20
CA LEU A 31 15.98 10.62 -6.44
C LEU A 31 16.64 11.67 -7.36
N GLU A 32 17.01 11.28 -8.56
CA GLU A 32 17.49 12.21 -9.59
C GLU A 32 16.37 12.48 -10.58
N VAL A 33 16.06 13.75 -10.82
CA VAL A 33 15.01 14.14 -11.77
C VAL A 33 15.46 13.82 -13.19
N GLU A 34 14.71 12.98 -13.89
CA GLU A 34 15.02 12.48 -15.23
C GLU A 34 14.41 13.34 -16.32
N GLU A 35 13.22 13.91 -16.08
CA GLU A 35 12.45 14.70 -17.03
C GLU A 35 11.79 15.89 -16.32
N ASP A 36 11.69 17.02 -17.00
CA ASP A 36 10.87 18.17 -16.59
C ASP A 36 9.85 18.44 -17.70
N ARG A 37 8.58 18.24 -17.40
CA ARG A 37 7.45 18.47 -18.33
C ARG A 37 6.93 19.90 -18.27
N THR A 38 7.44 20.72 -17.37
CA THR A 38 7.16 22.16 -17.38
C THR A 38 8.11 22.87 -18.35
N ILE A 39 7.88 24.15 -18.62
CA ILE A 39 8.78 24.97 -19.43
C ILE A 39 9.52 25.93 -18.51
N TYR A 40 10.83 25.83 -18.51
CA TYR A 40 11.71 26.67 -17.71
C TYR A 40 11.44 28.16 -17.95
N GLY A 41 11.15 28.89 -16.89
CA GLY A 41 10.78 30.29 -16.91
C GLY A 41 9.31 30.59 -17.18
N GLU A 42 8.48 29.57 -17.38
CA GLU A 42 7.05 29.71 -17.58
C GLU A 42 6.23 28.83 -16.57
N GLU A 43 6.89 28.42 -15.50
CA GLU A 43 6.26 27.62 -14.45
C GLU A 43 5.11 28.41 -13.81
N VAL A 44 4.01 27.71 -13.57
CA VAL A 44 2.88 28.29 -12.87
C VAL A 44 3.04 28.15 -11.37
N LYS A 45 2.64 29.17 -10.65
CA LYS A 45 2.64 29.22 -9.18
C LYS A 45 1.57 30.16 -8.68
N PHE A 46 0.85 29.78 -7.62
CA PHE A 46 -0.06 30.66 -6.92
C PHE A 46 0.66 31.47 -5.85
N GLY A 47 0.22 32.72 -5.66
CA GLY A 47 0.71 33.61 -4.60
C GLY A 47 0.67 35.09 -5.01
N GLY A 48 0.87 35.99 -4.05
CA GLY A 48 0.96 37.41 -4.31
C GLY A 48 2.09 37.74 -5.31
N GLY A 49 1.74 38.36 -6.43
CA GLY A 49 2.70 38.68 -7.50
C GLY A 49 3.16 37.48 -8.33
N LYS A 50 2.58 36.29 -8.17
CA LYS A 50 2.89 35.09 -8.95
C LYS A 50 1.98 34.96 -10.17
N VAL A 51 2.21 33.94 -11.00
CA VAL A 51 1.69 33.84 -12.37
C VAL A 51 0.22 33.41 -12.43
N ILE A 52 -0.30 32.62 -11.49
CA ILE A 52 -1.70 32.21 -11.49
C ILE A 52 -2.59 33.40 -11.12
N ARG A 53 -2.90 34.19 -12.12
CA ARG A 53 -3.78 35.37 -12.07
C ARG A 53 -4.52 35.50 -13.39
N ASP A 54 -5.70 36.13 -13.36
CA ASP A 54 -6.54 36.38 -14.52
C ASP A 54 -5.78 36.99 -15.68
N GLY A 55 -5.91 36.40 -16.87
CA GLY A 55 -5.22 36.82 -18.08
C GLY A 55 -3.70 36.59 -18.09
N MET A 56 -3.17 35.90 -17.09
CA MET A 56 -1.79 35.43 -17.04
C MET A 56 -1.76 33.89 -17.06
N GLY A 57 -1.30 33.23 -16.01
CA GLY A 57 -1.34 31.78 -15.93
C GLY A 57 -2.74 31.19 -15.74
N GLN A 58 -3.74 32.00 -15.40
CA GLN A 58 -5.15 31.62 -15.42
C GLN A 58 -5.80 32.13 -16.71
N SER A 59 -6.48 31.23 -17.42
CA SER A 59 -7.28 31.52 -18.61
C SER A 59 -8.73 31.87 -18.26
N GLN A 60 -9.53 32.20 -19.28
CA GLN A 60 -10.97 32.41 -19.18
C GLN A 60 -11.79 31.12 -19.42
N VAL A 61 -11.11 30.00 -19.65
CA VAL A 61 -11.74 28.71 -19.94
C VAL A 61 -12.54 28.25 -18.73
N SER A 62 -13.81 27.91 -18.97
CA SER A 62 -14.67 27.39 -17.94
C SER A 62 -14.39 25.89 -17.67
N ARG A 63 -14.88 25.39 -16.55
CA ARG A 63 -14.83 23.95 -16.25
C ARG A 63 -15.52 23.11 -17.35
N ALA A 64 -16.64 23.59 -17.87
CA ALA A 64 -17.36 22.92 -18.95
C ALA A 64 -16.59 22.86 -20.27
N ASP A 65 -15.64 23.79 -20.46
CA ASP A 65 -14.79 23.89 -21.65
C ASP A 65 -13.41 23.27 -21.46
N GLY A 66 -13.15 22.61 -20.30
CA GLY A 66 -11.96 21.82 -20.08
C GLY A 66 -10.96 22.32 -19.02
N ALA A 67 -11.29 23.40 -18.28
CA ALA A 67 -10.46 23.78 -17.13
C ALA A 67 -10.61 22.73 -16.01
N VAL A 68 -9.49 22.40 -15.35
CA VAL A 68 -9.46 21.40 -14.26
C VAL A 68 -10.05 21.96 -12.97
N ASP A 69 -10.55 21.08 -12.09
CA ASP A 69 -11.05 21.45 -10.76
C ASP A 69 -9.91 21.84 -9.82
N THR A 70 -8.81 21.08 -9.90
CA THR A 70 -7.62 21.30 -9.07
C THR A 70 -6.36 21.12 -9.89
N VAL A 71 -5.37 21.96 -9.65
CA VAL A 71 -4.01 21.79 -10.18
C VAL A 71 -3.02 21.65 -9.04
N ILE A 72 -2.13 20.67 -9.12
CA ILE A 72 -0.96 20.55 -8.24
C ILE A 72 0.23 21.03 -9.06
N THR A 73 0.87 22.11 -8.61
CA THR A 73 1.93 22.77 -9.40
C THR A 73 3.32 22.29 -9.05
N ASN A 74 4.20 22.12 -10.04
CA ASN A 74 5.64 21.88 -9.90
C ASN A 74 5.97 20.69 -8.96
N ALA A 75 5.25 19.58 -9.07
CA ALA A 75 5.44 18.40 -8.24
C ALA A 75 6.64 17.57 -8.72
N LEU A 76 7.42 17.04 -7.78
CA LEU A 76 8.33 15.91 -8.05
C LEU A 76 7.53 14.62 -7.97
N ILE A 77 7.29 14.00 -9.11
CA ILE A 77 6.51 12.77 -9.22
C ILE A 77 7.46 11.57 -9.26
N VAL A 78 7.19 10.58 -8.43
CA VAL A 78 7.89 9.29 -8.42
C VAL A 78 6.91 8.19 -8.73
N ASP A 79 7.11 7.50 -9.84
CA ASP A 79 6.27 6.40 -10.27
C ASP A 79 7.13 5.33 -10.97
N HIS A 80 6.55 4.17 -11.31
CA HIS A 80 7.22 3.06 -11.99
C HIS A 80 7.80 3.44 -13.37
N TRP A 81 7.28 4.50 -14.00
CA TRP A 81 7.70 4.98 -15.32
C TRP A 81 8.72 6.12 -15.28
N GLY A 82 9.10 6.61 -14.09
CA GLY A 82 10.15 7.62 -13.98
C GLY A 82 10.06 8.54 -12.76
N ILE A 83 11.05 9.41 -12.66
CA ILE A 83 11.19 10.46 -11.66
C ILE A 83 11.15 11.80 -12.40
N ILE A 84 10.00 12.47 -12.38
CA ILE A 84 9.78 13.65 -13.20
C ILE A 84 9.28 14.85 -12.41
N LYS A 85 9.54 16.04 -12.92
CA LYS A 85 8.83 17.26 -12.52
C LYS A 85 7.68 17.51 -13.48
N ALA A 86 6.48 17.74 -12.96
CA ALA A 86 5.31 18.12 -13.74
C ALA A 86 4.25 18.79 -12.86
N ASP A 87 3.28 19.43 -13.53
CA ASP A 87 2.01 19.80 -12.92
C ASP A 87 1.00 18.64 -13.09
N ILE A 88 0.01 18.56 -12.19
CA ILE A 88 -1.05 17.55 -12.25
C ILE A 88 -2.40 18.25 -12.24
N GLY A 89 -3.21 17.96 -13.23
CA GLY A 89 -4.62 18.38 -13.30
C GLY A 89 -5.57 17.30 -12.77
N ILE A 90 -6.52 17.70 -11.94
CA ILE A 90 -7.56 16.83 -11.40
C ILE A 90 -8.92 17.37 -11.86
N LEU A 91 -9.73 16.51 -12.43
CA LEU A 91 -11.10 16.80 -12.86
C LEU A 91 -12.01 15.64 -12.44
N ASP A 92 -13.13 15.95 -11.81
CA ASP A 92 -14.08 14.94 -11.27
C ASP A 92 -13.42 13.89 -10.37
N GLY A 93 -12.45 14.32 -9.53
CA GLY A 93 -11.73 13.44 -8.62
C GLY A 93 -10.75 12.46 -9.30
N ARG A 94 -10.42 12.68 -10.57
CA ARG A 94 -9.50 11.85 -11.36
C ARG A 94 -8.35 12.67 -11.92
N ILE A 95 -7.21 12.04 -12.12
CA ILE A 95 -6.08 12.67 -12.82
C ILE A 95 -6.49 12.88 -14.28
N ALA A 96 -6.65 14.15 -14.68
CA ALA A 96 -6.99 14.54 -16.04
C ALA A 96 -5.74 14.72 -16.93
N GLY A 97 -4.61 15.07 -16.32
CA GLY A 97 -3.35 15.25 -17.06
C GLY A 97 -2.14 15.36 -16.13
N ILE A 98 -0.99 14.97 -16.64
CA ILE A 98 0.34 15.17 -16.04
C ILE A 98 1.23 15.84 -17.09
N GLY A 99 1.59 17.11 -16.88
CA GLY A 99 2.30 17.88 -17.87
C GLY A 99 2.52 19.32 -17.45
N LYS A 100 2.30 20.28 -18.34
CA LYS A 100 2.41 21.70 -18.06
C LYS A 100 1.02 22.31 -17.85
N ALA A 101 0.81 22.91 -16.69
CA ALA A 101 -0.40 23.69 -16.41
C ALA A 101 -0.24 25.17 -16.83
N GLY A 102 -1.35 25.83 -17.11
CA GLY A 102 -1.35 27.26 -17.38
C GLY A 102 -2.52 27.75 -18.22
N ASN A 103 -2.25 28.85 -18.91
CA ASN A 103 -3.18 29.53 -19.82
C ASN A 103 -2.76 29.28 -21.27
N PRO A 104 -3.49 28.47 -22.05
CA PRO A 104 -3.13 28.15 -23.43
C PRO A 104 -3.17 29.37 -24.38
N ASP A 105 -3.84 30.45 -24.00
CA ASP A 105 -3.93 31.65 -24.85
C ASP A 105 -2.61 32.43 -24.93
N ILE A 106 -1.77 32.30 -23.90
CA ILE A 106 -0.53 33.07 -23.79
C ILE A 106 0.74 32.25 -23.53
N GLN A 107 0.56 30.97 -23.11
CA GLN A 107 1.67 30.06 -22.79
C GLN A 107 1.70 28.88 -23.78
N PRO A 108 2.83 28.56 -24.38
CA PRO A 108 2.94 27.41 -25.27
C PRO A 108 2.96 26.10 -24.46
N GLY A 109 2.52 24.99 -25.08
CA GLY A 109 2.63 23.64 -24.56
C GLY A 109 1.80 23.36 -23.31
N VAL A 110 0.70 24.10 -23.10
CA VAL A 110 -0.19 23.86 -21.96
C VAL A 110 -1.03 22.62 -22.21
N ASP A 111 -0.88 21.63 -21.34
CA ASP A 111 -1.65 20.37 -21.32
C ASP A 111 -2.81 20.44 -20.33
N ILE A 112 -2.67 21.27 -19.29
CA ILE A 112 -3.59 21.36 -18.15
C ILE A 112 -4.07 22.81 -18.04
N ILE A 113 -5.35 23.04 -18.32
CA ILE A 113 -5.90 24.38 -18.36
C ILE A 113 -6.30 24.84 -16.96
N ILE A 114 -5.71 25.95 -16.50
CA ILE A 114 -6.09 26.66 -15.29
C ILE A 114 -7.18 27.69 -15.62
N GLY A 115 -8.39 27.49 -15.12
CA GLY A 115 -9.51 28.41 -15.26
C GLY A 115 -9.87 29.15 -13.97
N PRO A 116 -10.90 30.02 -13.99
CA PRO A 116 -11.34 30.75 -12.81
C PRO A 116 -11.87 29.86 -11.68
N GLY A 117 -12.31 28.63 -12.00
CA GLY A 117 -12.80 27.64 -11.05
C GLY A 117 -11.75 26.65 -10.54
N THR A 118 -10.49 26.80 -10.96
CA THR A 118 -9.42 25.86 -10.59
C THR A 118 -8.80 26.23 -9.24
N GLU A 119 -8.79 25.30 -8.29
CA GLU A 119 -8.03 25.40 -7.04
C GLU A 119 -6.57 25.03 -7.28
N ALA A 120 -5.63 25.72 -6.63
CA ALA A 120 -4.19 25.49 -6.80
C ALA A 120 -3.55 24.95 -5.53
N ILE A 121 -2.89 23.81 -5.64
CA ILE A 121 -2.11 23.18 -4.57
C ILE A 121 -0.64 23.25 -4.94
N ALA A 122 0.19 23.77 -4.01
CA ALA A 122 1.64 23.84 -4.20
C ALA A 122 2.27 22.43 -4.07
N GLY A 123 2.88 21.95 -5.15
CA GLY A 123 3.65 20.71 -5.19
C GLY A 123 5.14 20.93 -4.92
N GLU A 124 5.60 22.16 -4.90
CA GLU A 124 6.99 22.51 -4.67
C GLU A 124 7.47 22.03 -3.30
N GLY A 125 8.63 21.40 -3.27
CA GLY A 125 9.22 20.83 -2.05
C GLY A 125 8.55 19.54 -1.56
N ARG A 126 7.70 18.93 -2.38
CA ARG A 126 6.98 17.67 -2.06
C ARG A 126 7.31 16.61 -3.09
N ILE A 127 7.29 15.36 -2.64
CA ILE A 127 7.34 14.18 -3.50
C ILE A 127 5.90 13.67 -3.62
N LEU A 128 5.44 13.49 -4.85
CA LEU A 128 4.13 12.95 -5.17
C LEU A 128 4.25 11.53 -5.68
N THR A 129 3.49 10.62 -5.09
CA THR A 129 3.39 9.22 -5.52
C THR A 129 1.93 8.84 -5.72
N ALA A 130 1.67 7.71 -6.35
CA ALA A 130 0.37 7.07 -6.22
C ALA A 130 0.06 6.82 -4.74
N GLY A 131 -1.20 6.88 -4.36
CA GLY A 131 -1.62 6.56 -3.00
C GLY A 131 -1.35 5.09 -2.69
N GLY A 132 -0.81 4.81 -1.50
CA GLY A 132 -0.51 3.44 -1.08
C GLY A 132 -1.78 2.60 -0.89
N ILE A 133 -1.67 1.31 -1.16
CA ILE A 133 -2.69 0.29 -0.88
C ILE A 133 -2.14 -0.63 0.19
N ASP A 134 -2.82 -0.71 1.33
CA ASP A 134 -2.51 -1.69 2.37
C ASP A 134 -3.56 -2.81 2.32
N ALA A 135 -3.12 -4.00 1.98
CA ALA A 135 -4.00 -5.15 1.75
C ALA A 135 -4.07 -6.11 2.94
N HIS A 136 -3.60 -5.70 4.13
CA HIS A 136 -3.63 -6.54 5.33
C HIS A 136 -4.02 -5.72 6.56
N ILE A 137 -5.32 -5.46 6.73
CA ILE A 137 -5.87 -4.61 7.78
C ILE A 137 -6.79 -5.42 8.69
N HIS A 138 -6.57 -5.33 10.01
CA HIS A 138 -7.52 -5.75 11.03
C HIS A 138 -8.40 -4.57 11.42
N TRP A 139 -9.70 -4.65 11.13
CA TRP A 139 -10.65 -3.58 11.44
C TRP A 139 -11.08 -3.64 12.90
N ILE A 140 -10.13 -3.36 13.82
CA ILE A 140 -10.37 -3.31 15.27
C ILE A 140 -10.88 -1.93 15.68
N SER A 141 -10.22 -0.86 15.18
CA SER A 141 -10.52 0.51 15.54
C SER A 141 -10.39 1.43 14.31
N PRO A 142 -11.29 2.44 14.14
CA PRO A 142 -11.26 3.32 12.98
C PRO A 142 -10.13 4.37 13.00
N GLN A 143 -9.47 4.60 14.15
CA GLN A 143 -8.40 5.60 14.27
C GLN A 143 -7.23 5.35 13.31
N GLN A 144 -6.99 4.11 12.92
CA GLN A 144 -5.97 3.76 11.94
C GLN A 144 -6.17 4.40 10.56
N VAL A 145 -7.38 4.88 10.24
CA VAL A 145 -7.67 5.57 8.97
C VAL A 145 -6.91 6.91 8.90
N ASP A 146 -6.88 7.66 10.00
CA ASP A 146 -6.12 8.91 10.07
C ASP A 146 -4.62 8.64 9.94
N ASP A 147 -4.09 7.63 10.64
CA ASP A 147 -2.69 7.22 10.54
C ASP A 147 -2.33 6.80 9.11
N ALA A 148 -3.22 6.08 8.43
CA ALA A 148 -3.07 5.68 7.04
C ALA A 148 -2.96 6.89 6.12
N LEU A 149 -3.92 7.82 6.19
CA LEU A 149 -3.94 9.03 5.36
C LEU A 149 -2.70 9.90 5.58
N TYR A 150 -2.28 10.13 6.83
CA TYR A 150 -1.08 10.91 7.14
C TYR A 150 0.22 10.26 6.65
N SER A 151 0.22 8.94 6.43
CA SER A 151 1.37 8.19 5.92
C SER A 151 1.34 7.94 4.41
N GLY A 152 0.30 8.41 3.70
CA GLY A 152 0.17 8.26 2.24
C GLY A 152 -0.54 7.00 1.77
N ILE A 153 -1.15 6.24 2.67
CA ILE A 153 -2.06 5.14 2.32
C ILE A 153 -3.44 5.73 2.01
N THR A 154 -4.00 5.36 0.87
CA THR A 154 -5.31 5.85 0.40
C THR A 154 -6.33 4.75 0.20
N THR A 155 -5.91 3.49 0.29
CA THR A 155 -6.77 2.31 0.19
C THR A 155 -6.37 1.29 1.24
N MET A 156 -7.34 0.80 1.98
CA MET A 156 -7.16 -0.21 3.03
C MET A 156 -8.09 -1.39 2.77
N LEU A 157 -7.51 -2.58 2.60
CA LEU A 157 -8.24 -3.83 2.40
C LEU A 157 -7.98 -4.76 3.59
N GLY A 158 -9.03 -5.34 4.12
CA GLY A 158 -8.88 -6.22 5.26
C GLY A 158 -10.23 -6.74 5.77
N GLY A 159 -10.26 -7.19 7.00
CA GLY A 159 -11.49 -7.68 7.58
C GLY A 159 -11.59 -7.45 9.09
N GLY A 160 -12.79 -7.59 9.60
CA GLY A 160 -13.06 -7.45 11.01
C GLY A 160 -14.39 -6.77 11.30
N THR A 161 -14.74 -6.75 12.58
CA THR A 161 -16.02 -6.22 13.10
C THR A 161 -15.83 -5.39 14.37
N GLY A 162 -14.66 -4.75 14.53
CA GLY A 162 -14.28 -4.10 15.78
C GLY A 162 -13.45 -5.01 16.69
N PRO A 163 -13.53 -4.87 18.01
CA PRO A 163 -12.67 -5.59 18.97
C PRO A 163 -13.11 -7.05 19.25
N ALA A 164 -13.79 -7.70 18.31
CA ALA A 164 -14.17 -9.11 18.44
C ALA A 164 -12.95 -10.03 18.25
N GLU A 165 -12.92 -11.17 18.93
CA GLU A 165 -11.81 -12.13 18.88
C GLU A 165 -11.46 -12.56 17.46
N GLY A 166 -12.46 -12.85 16.63
CA GLY A 166 -12.24 -13.19 15.23
C GLY A 166 -11.58 -12.08 14.44
N THR A 167 -11.85 -10.81 14.75
CA THR A 167 -11.21 -9.63 14.12
C THR A 167 -9.76 -9.52 14.55
N ASN A 168 -9.48 -9.67 15.84
CA ASN A 168 -8.13 -9.57 16.38
C ASN A 168 -7.19 -10.57 15.73
N ALA A 169 -7.68 -11.79 15.47
CA ALA A 169 -6.87 -12.87 14.92
C ALA A 169 -6.88 -12.94 13.38
N THR A 170 -8.02 -12.68 12.71
CA THR A 170 -8.22 -13.30 11.39
C THR A 170 -8.45 -12.38 10.19
N THR A 171 -8.65 -11.10 10.36
CA THR A 171 -9.01 -10.18 9.24
C THR A 171 -10.23 -10.61 8.43
N CYS A 172 -11.24 -11.21 9.07
CA CYS A 172 -12.48 -11.65 8.44
C CYS A 172 -13.67 -10.82 8.92
N THR A 173 -14.52 -10.39 7.99
CA THR A 173 -15.84 -9.81 8.26
C THR A 173 -16.91 -10.85 7.88
N PRO A 174 -17.36 -11.68 8.83
CA PRO A 174 -18.11 -12.88 8.51
C PRO A 174 -19.60 -12.63 8.26
N GLY A 175 -20.06 -12.99 7.09
CA GLY A 175 -21.46 -13.02 6.71
C GLY A 175 -22.08 -11.67 6.35
N PRO A 176 -23.25 -11.70 5.68
CA PRO A 176 -23.90 -10.51 5.10
C PRO A 176 -24.24 -9.45 6.14
N TRP A 177 -24.65 -9.84 7.32
CA TRP A 177 -25.04 -8.86 8.35
C TRP A 177 -23.87 -8.02 8.82
N HIS A 178 -22.72 -8.65 9.10
CA HIS A 178 -21.51 -7.92 9.55
C HIS A 178 -20.92 -7.07 8.42
N LEU A 179 -20.87 -7.61 7.20
CA LEU A 179 -20.45 -6.84 6.01
C LEU A 179 -21.29 -5.56 5.85
N GLY A 180 -22.61 -5.69 5.92
CA GLY A 180 -23.52 -4.55 5.86
C GLY A 180 -23.29 -3.53 6.97
N ARG A 181 -22.99 -3.97 8.21
CA ARG A 181 -22.70 -3.05 9.33
C ARG A 181 -21.35 -2.36 9.15
N MET A 182 -20.30 -3.07 8.69
CA MET A 182 -19.00 -2.48 8.45
C MET A 182 -19.03 -1.48 7.29
N LEU A 183 -19.72 -1.78 6.19
CA LEU A 183 -19.92 -0.84 5.10
C LEU A 183 -20.63 0.43 5.57
N GLN A 184 -21.67 0.32 6.40
CA GLN A 184 -22.34 1.48 6.99
C GLN A 184 -21.43 2.29 7.94
N ALA A 185 -20.62 1.62 8.75
CA ALA A 185 -19.66 2.27 9.64
C ALA A 185 -18.56 3.02 8.87
N ALA A 186 -18.24 2.56 7.68
CA ALA A 186 -17.20 3.13 6.82
C ALA A 186 -17.67 4.32 5.96
N GLU A 187 -18.98 4.54 5.82
CA GLU A 187 -19.56 5.51 4.86
C GLU A 187 -19.01 6.94 5.03
N GLY A 188 -18.71 7.34 6.27
CA GLY A 188 -18.19 8.68 6.56
C GLY A 188 -16.67 8.79 6.59
N LEU A 189 -15.94 7.73 6.33
CA LEU A 189 -14.47 7.73 6.41
C LEU A 189 -13.86 8.17 5.07
N PRO A 190 -12.90 9.11 5.07
CA PRO A 190 -12.29 9.66 3.85
C PRO A 190 -11.19 8.73 3.28
N MET A 191 -11.52 7.47 3.02
CA MET A 191 -10.59 6.41 2.61
C MET A 191 -11.29 5.45 1.66
N ASN A 192 -10.56 4.85 0.72
CA ASN A 192 -11.07 3.69 -0.01
C ASN A 192 -10.94 2.46 0.90
N LEU A 193 -12.07 1.82 1.19
CA LEU A 193 -12.14 0.72 2.14
C LEU A 193 -12.74 -0.52 1.49
N GLY A 194 -12.11 -1.68 1.74
CA GLY A 194 -12.64 -2.97 1.34
C GLY A 194 -12.64 -3.96 2.49
N PHE A 195 -13.73 -4.75 2.59
CA PHE A 195 -13.91 -5.74 3.65
C PHE A 195 -13.88 -7.15 3.07
N PHE A 196 -12.98 -7.98 3.60
CA PHE A 196 -12.93 -9.40 3.26
C PHE A 196 -14.01 -10.18 4.01
N GLY A 197 -14.76 -10.99 3.28
CA GLY A 197 -15.60 -12.03 3.84
C GLY A 197 -14.76 -13.17 4.41
N LYS A 198 -15.34 -13.98 5.29
CA LYS A 198 -14.71 -15.19 5.84
C LYS A 198 -14.70 -16.29 4.79
N GLY A 199 -13.50 -16.67 4.32
CA GLY A 199 -13.30 -17.69 3.27
C GLY A 199 -13.42 -19.14 3.75
N ASN A 200 -13.35 -19.40 5.07
CA ASN A 200 -13.36 -20.74 5.64
C ASN A 200 -14.77 -21.33 5.66
N ALA A 201 -15.13 -21.99 4.57
CA ALA A 201 -16.38 -22.74 4.43
C ALA A 201 -16.18 -23.96 3.52
N SER A 202 -16.85 -25.05 3.84
CA SER A 202 -16.77 -26.30 3.05
C SER A 202 -17.77 -26.37 1.89
N LEU A 203 -18.72 -25.42 1.82
CA LEU A 203 -19.73 -25.33 0.77
C LEU A 203 -19.79 -23.89 0.22
N PRO A 204 -20.10 -23.72 -1.08
CA PRO A 204 -20.01 -22.41 -1.74
C PRO A 204 -21.05 -21.37 -1.29
N GLY A 205 -22.26 -21.80 -0.91
CA GLY A 205 -23.38 -20.89 -0.66
C GLY A 205 -23.07 -19.80 0.37
N ALA A 206 -22.41 -20.14 1.48
CA ALA A 206 -22.03 -19.17 2.50
C ALA A 206 -20.93 -18.18 2.06
N LEU A 207 -20.16 -18.52 1.05
CA LEU A 207 -19.16 -17.62 0.47
C LEU A 207 -19.79 -16.68 -0.57
N THR A 208 -20.65 -17.24 -1.42
CA THR A 208 -21.38 -16.48 -2.45
C THR A 208 -22.24 -15.38 -1.79
N GLU A 209 -22.99 -15.68 -0.73
CA GLU A 209 -23.79 -14.67 -0.04
C GLU A 209 -22.97 -13.52 0.57
N GLN A 210 -21.70 -13.76 0.94
CA GLN A 210 -20.81 -12.70 1.42
C GLN A 210 -20.33 -11.80 0.28
N VAL A 211 -20.00 -12.38 -0.88
CA VAL A 211 -19.65 -11.61 -2.07
C VAL A 211 -20.86 -10.77 -2.53
N ASP A 212 -22.04 -11.36 -2.59
CA ASP A 212 -23.29 -10.66 -2.92
C ASP A 212 -23.62 -9.51 -1.94
N ALA A 213 -23.19 -9.65 -0.69
CA ALA A 213 -23.34 -8.62 0.33
C ALA A 213 -22.29 -7.51 0.28
N GLY A 214 -21.33 -7.56 -0.66
CA GLY A 214 -20.33 -6.52 -0.88
C GLY A 214 -18.94 -6.81 -0.31
N ALA A 215 -18.60 -8.07 -0.02
CA ALA A 215 -17.21 -8.43 0.27
C ALA A 215 -16.34 -8.15 -0.95
N CYS A 216 -15.22 -7.44 -0.77
CA CYS A 216 -14.26 -7.15 -1.84
C CYS A 216 -13.33 -8.33 -2.15
N GLY A 217 -13.40 -9.38 -1.36
CA GLY A 217 -12.59 -10.59 -1.45
C GLY A 217 -12.92 -11.54 -0.30
N LEU A 218 -12.22 -12.65 -0.24
CA LEU A 218 -12.40 -13.67 0.81
C LEU A 218 -11.09 -13.91 1.55
N LYS A 219 -11.16 -14.08 2.86
CA LYS A 219 -9.98 -14.33 3.70
C LYS A 219 -10.07 -15.73 4.33
N LEU A 220 -9.04 -16.52 4.08
CA LEU A 220 -8.78 -17.79 4.73
C LEU A 220 -7.84 -17.60 5.93
N HIS A 221 -8.17 -18.17 7.08
CA HIS A 221 -7.32 -18.13 8.27
C HIS A 221 -7.38 -19.45 9.03
N GLU A 222 -6.24 -19.93 9.54
CA GLU A 222 -6.14 -21.21 10.26
C GLU A 222 -7.09 -21.34 11.45
N ASP A 223 -7.28 -20.27 12.21
CA ASP A 223 -8.19 -20.27 13.38
C ASP A 223 -9.63 -20.64 13.02
N TRP A 224 -10.01 -20.51 11.76
CA TRP A 224 -11.29 -20.93 11.22
C TRP A 224 -11.25 -22.28 10.50
N GLY A 225 -10.10 -22.96 10.50
CA GLY A 225 -9.90 -24.24 9.83
C GLY A 225 -9.57 -24.11 8.35
N THR A 226 -8.31 -23.83 8.01
CA THR A 226 -7.84 -23.70 6.63
C THR A 226 -7.38 -25.05 6.08
N THR A 227 -8.35 -25.96 5.86
CA THR A 227 -8.11 -27.25 5.25
C THR A 227 -7.96 -27.13 3.73
N PRO A 228 -7.31 -28.09 3.04
CA PRO A 228 -7.26 -28.12 1.57
C PRO A 228 -8.64 -28.00 0.91
N SER A 229 -9.68 -28.59 1.52
CA SER A 229 -11.05 -28.49 1.02
C SER A 229 -11.63 -27.08 1.16
N ALA A 230 -11.37 -26.39 2.28
CA ALA A 230 -11.81 -25.02 2.47
C ALA A 230 -11.09 -24.07 1.49
N ILE A 231 -9.79 -24.26 1.27
CA ILE A 231 -9.00 -23.50 0.29
C ILE A 231 -9.58 -23.69 -1.12
N ASP A 232 -9.80 -24.93 -1.52
CA ASP A 232 -10.33 -25.26 -2.85
C ASP A 232 -11.72 -24.65 -3.08
N ASN A 233 -12.62 -24.80 -2.11
CA ASN A 233 -13.96 -24.23 -2.21
C ASN A 233 -13.93 -22.69 -2.25
N CYS A 234 -13.10 -22.05 -1.43
CA CYS A 234 -12.96 -20.61 -1.40
C CYS A 234 -12.46 -20.07 -2.75
N LEU A 235 -11.43 -20.68 -3.32
CA LEU A 235 -10.87 -20.29 -4.61
C LEU A 235 -11.84 -20.53 -5.77
N ASN A 236 -12.67 -21.59 -5.75
CA ASN A 236 -13.71 -21.79 -6.76
C ASN A 236 -14.72 -20.66 -6.76
N VAL A 237 -15.24 -20.28 -5.58
CA VAL A 237 -16.20 -19.16 -5.49
C VAL A 237 -15.55 -17.84 -5.88
N ALA A 238 -14.29 -17.63 -5.52
CA ALA A 238 -13.58 -16.40 -5.86
C ALA A 238 -13.34 -16.26 -7.36
N GLU A 239 -13.02 -17.35 -8.07
CA GLU A 239 -12.89 -17.35 -9.53
C GLU A 239 -14.24 -17.07 -10.21
N ASP A 240 -15.32 -17.70 -9.74
CA ASP A 240 -16.65 -17.49 -10.30
C ASP A 240 -17.14 -16.03 -10.10
N ALA A 241 -16.72 -15.39 -9.02
CA ALA A 241 -17.13 -14.02 -8.65
C ALA A 241 -16.11 -12.94 -9.04
N ASP A 242 -14.97 -13.31 -9.61
CA ASP A 242 -13.84 -12.41 -9.94
C ASP A 242 -13.38 -11.55 -8.75
N VAL A 243 -13.17 -12.18 -7.59
CA VAL A 243 -12.66 -11.55 -6.37
C VAL A 243 -11.38 -12.21 -5.86
N GLN A 244 -10.56 -11.47 -5.12
CA GLN A 244 -9.29 -11.96 -4.58
C GLN A 244 -9.52 -12.83 -3.34
N VAL A 245 -8.69 -13.88 -3.18
CA VAL A 245 -8.52 -14.61 -1.93
C VAL A 245 -7.20 -14.23 -1.27
N ALA A 246 -7.25 -13.92 0.03
CA ALA A 246 -6.08 -13.78 0.88
C ALA A 246 -6.02 -14.95 1.87
N ILE A 247 -4.82 -15.43 2.20
CA ILE A 247 -4.62 -16.54 3.11
C ILE A 247 -3.57 -16.28 4.18
N HIS A 248 -3.93 -16.57 5.44
CA HIS A 248 -3.02 -16.92 6.50
C HIS A 248 -3.01 -18.44 6.60
N THR A 249 -1.87 -19.06 6.32
CA THR A 249 -1.77 -20.52 6.20
C THR A 249 -1.74 -21.22 7.56
N ASP A 250 -1.88 -22.54 7.54
CA ASP A 250 -1.92 -23.37 8.75
C ASP A 250 -0.56 -23.36 9.50
N THR A 251 -0.52 -22.68 10.62
CA THR A 251 0.68 -22.52 11.44
C THR A 251 1.13 -23.79 12.12
N LEU A 252 0.18 -24.60 12.57
CA LEU A 252 0.45 -25.80 13.35
C LEU A 252 0.59 -27.05 12.47
N ASN A 253 0.42 -26.92 11.16
CA ASN A 253 0.37 -28.05 10.22
C ASN A 253 -0.71 -29.08 10.57
N GLU A 254 -1.85 -28.63 11.13
CA GLU A 254 -2.96 -29.50 11.52
C GLU A 254 -3.69 -30.09 10.31
N SER A 255 -3.73 -29.33 9.21
CA SER A 255 -4.43 -29.72 7.97
C SER A 255 -3.44 -30.19 6.87
N GLY A 256 -2.20 -30.44 7.21
CA GLY A 256 -1.12 -30.84 6.31
C GLY A 256 0.04 -29.84 6.30
N PHE A 257 1.02 -30.11 5.45
CA PHE A 257 2.21 -29.28 5.29
C PHE A 257 2.03 -28.26 4.16
N VAL A 258 3.02 -27.40 3.94
CA VAL A 258 2.99 -26.37 2.88
C VAL A 258 2.68 -26.94 1.49
N GLU A 259 3.16 -28.16 1.19
CA GLU A 259 2.90 -28.85 -0.06
C GLU A 259 1.41 -29.17 -0.26
N ASN A 260 0.69 -29.49 0.80
CA ASN A 260 -0.76 -29.74 0.75
C ASN A 260 -1.52 -28.44 0.49
N THR A 261 -1.09 -27.35 1.09
CA THR A 261 -1.63 -26.00 0.83
C THR A 261 -1.38 -25.57 -0.62
N ILE A 262 -0.16 -25.70 -1.11
CA ILE A 262 0.19 -25.41 -2.54
C ILE A 262 -0.67 -26.26 -3.48
N ALA A 263 -0.79 -27.55 -3.21
CA ALA A 263 -1.62 -28.45 -4.01
C ALA A 263 -3.10 -28.04 -4.05
N ALA A 264 -3.63 -27.49 -2.95
CA ALA A 264 -5.00 -26.99 -2.88
C ALA A 264 -5.25 -25.73 -3.71
N PHE A 265 -4.22 -24.94 -3.99
CA PHE A 265 -4.34 -23.76 -4.86
C PHE A 265 -4.65 -24.16 -6.31
N LYS A 266 -4.19 -25.31 -6.78
CA LYS A 266 -4.41 -25.81 -8.15
C LYS A 266 -4.03 -24.81 -9.24
N GLY A 267 -3.01 -23.98 -9.00
CA GLY A 267 -2.55 -22.95 -9.92
C GLY A 267 -3.41 -21.67 -9.97
N ARG A 268 -4.43 -21.54 -9.12
CA ARG A 268 -5.27 -20.33 -9.02
C ARG A 268 -4.54 -19.23 -8.25
N THR A 269 -4.84 -17.97 -8.59
CA THR A 269 -4.22 -16.81 -7.95
C THR A 269 -4.66 -16.67 -6.49
N ILE A 270 -3.69 -16.48 -5.60
CA ILE A 270 -3.92 -16.27 -4.17
C ILE A 270 -2.89 -15.31 -3.57
N HIS A 271 -3.33 -14.45 -2.63
CA HIS A 271 -2.46 -13.56 -1.88
C HIS A 271 -2.07 -14.23 -0.55
N ALA A 272 -0.80 -14.58 -0.38
CA ALA A 272 -0.29 -15.15 0.86
C ALA A 272 0.25 -14.05 1.77
N PHE A 273 -0.30 -13.94 2.98
CA PHE A 273 0.13 -12.99 3.99
C PHE A 273 1.41 -13.45 4.67
N HIS A 274 2.23 -12.50 5.15
CA HIS A 274 3.49 -12.73 5.90
C HIS A 274 4.21 -14.02 5.47
N THR A 275 4.50 -14.12 4.17
CA THR A 275 5.03 -15.32 3.51
C THR A 275 6.43 -15.73 3.99
N GLU A 276 7.10 -14.89 4.77
CA GLU A 276 8.34 -15.24 5.47
C GLU A 276 8.11 -16.08 6.74
N GLY A 277 6.87 -16.19 7.18
CA GLY A 277 6.46 -16.99 8.34
C GLY A 277 6.41 -16.22 9.67
N ALA A 278 6.70 -14.92 9.70
CA ALA A 278 6.74 -14.15 10.94
C ALA A 278 5.36 -14.00 11.61
N GLY A 279 4.30 -13.87 10.82
CA GLY A 279 2.92 -13.84 11.33
C GLY A 279 2.33 -15.22 11.62
N GLY A 280 3.06 -16.26 11.30
CA GLY A 280 2.60 -17.66 11.35
C GLY A 280 2.38 -18.24 9.95
N GLY A 281 1.99 -19.49 9.91
CA GLY A 281 1.76 -20.23 8.68
C GLY A 281 2.97 -21.06 8.25
N HIS A 282 2.87 -22.39 8.24
CA HIS A 282 3.87 -23.35 7.76
C HIS A 282 5.35 -22.94 7.99
N ALA A 283 5.64 -22.30 9.12
CA ALA A 283 6.99 -21.78 9.37
C ALA A 283 8.01 -22.92 9.60
N PRO A 284 9.19 -22.88 8.98
CA PRO A 284 9.69 -21.82 8.06
C PRO A 284 9.33 -22.02 6.60
N ASP A 285 8.68 -23.13 6.24
CA ASP A 285 8.54 -23.64 4.88
C ASP A 285 7.64 -22.78 3.98
N ILE A 286 6.81 -21.92 4.58
CA ILE A 286 5.91 -21.01 3.84
C ILE A 286 6.64 -20.13 2.83
N ILE A 287 7.90 -19.79 3.05
CA ILE A 287 8.70 -18.98 2.14
C ILE A 287 8.81 -19.60 0.74
N ARG A 288 8.56 -20.91 0.60
CA ARG A 288 8.49 -21.61 -0.69
C ARG A 288 7.42 -21.06 -1.61
N LEU A 289 6.36 -20.45 -1.06
CA LEU A 289 5.31 -19.81 -1.85
C LEU A 289 5.84 -18.68 -2.75
N CYS A 290 6.97 -18.07 -2.41
CA CYS A 290 7.62 -17.07 -3.28
C CYS A 290 8.08 -17.65 -4.63
N GLY A 291 8.20 -18.98 -4.74
CA GLY A 291 8.53 -19.68 -5.99
C GLY A 291 7.33 -20.07 -6.85
N GLU A 292 6.11 -19.87 -6.36
CA GLU A 292 4.89 -20.25 -7.06
C GLU A 292 4.36 -19.09 -7.92
N ALA A 293 4.25 -19.29 -9.22
CA ALA A 293 3.89 -18.23 -10.19
C ALA A 293 2.48 -17.64 -9.99
N ASN A 294 1.59 -18.38 -9.33
CA ASN A 294 0.21 -17.99 -9.05
C ASN A 294 0.02 -17.37 -7.65
N VAL A 295 1.08 -17.26 -6.86
CA VAL A 295 1.02 -16.68 -5.52
C VAL A 295 1.52 -15.24 -5.54
N LEU A 296 0.78 -14.35 -4.88
CA LEU A 296 1.20 -12.99 -4.57
C LEU A 296 1.71 -12.98 -3.12
N PRO A 297 3.02 -13.11 -2.90
CA PRO A 297 3.55 -13.12 -1.53
C PRO A 297 3.66 -11.70 -0.99
N SER A 298 3.26 -11.51 0.27
CA SER A 298 3.45 -10.24 0.97
C SER A 298 4.19 -10.43 2.28
N SER A 299 4.94 -9.41 2.66
CA SER A 299 5.49 -9.26 4.00
C SER A 299 4.71 -8.27 4.84
N THR A 300 4.97 -8.27 6.15
CA THR A 300 4.44 -7.29 7.08
C THR A 300 5.55 -6.32 7.52
N ASN A 301 5.19 -5.07 7.74
CA ASN A 301 6.17 -4.00 7.96
C ASN A 301 7.04 -4.13 9.23
N PRO A 302 6.63 -4.77 10.35
CA PRO A 302 7.48 -4.86 11.53
C PRO A 302 8.81 -5.60 11.30
N THR A 303 8.85 -6.53 10.35
CA THR A 303 10.08 -7.25 10.00
C THR A 303 10.95 -6.49 9.00
N ARG A 304 10.49 -5.34 8.52
CA ARG A 304 11.13 -4.55 7.45
C ARG A 304 11.74 -3.23 7.96
N PRO A 305 12.93 -2.89 7.54
CA PRO A 305 13.99 -3.81 7.13
C PRO A 305 14.48 -4.67 8.29
N PHE A 306 15.02 -5.85 8.02
CA PHE A 306 15.60 -6.71 9.06
C PHE A 306 16.78 -6.01 9.75
N THR A 307 16.71 -5.93 11.08
CA THR A 307 17.72 -5.30 11.95
C THR A 307 18.14 -6.26 13.06
N ILE A 308 19.06 -5.83 13.89
CA ILE A 308 19.55 -6.60 15.04
C ILE A 308 18.43 -6.90 16.06
N ASN A 309 17.45 -6.01 16.16
CA ASN A 309 16.36 -6.12 17.15
C ASN A 309 15.11 -6.79 16.58
N THR A 310 15.05 -7.04 15.27
CA THR A 310 13.80 -7.50 14.60
C THR A 310 13.24 -8.77 15.22
N ILE A 311 14.09 -9.73 15.60
CA ILE A 311 13.61 -11.00 16.16
C ILE A 311 13.00 -10.80 17.54
N ASP A 312 13.65 -10.04 18.40
CA ASP A 312 13.20 -9.82 19.78
C ASP A 312 11.89 -9.00 19.78
N GLU A 313 11.83 -7.92 18.98
CA GLU A 313 10.62 -7.10 18.85
C GLU A 313 9.45 -7.93 18.27
N HIS A 314 9.74 -8.79 17.31
CA HIS A 314 8.70 -9.61 16.69
C HIS A 314 8.20 -10.72 17.63
N LEU A 315 9.08 -11.29 18.44
CA LEU A 315 8.71 -12.24 19.48
C LEU A 315 7.73 -11.60 20.48
N ASP A 316 8.02 -10.40 20.97
CA ASP A 316 7.15 -9.67 21.87
C ASP A 316 5.78 -9.37 21.23
N MET A 317 5.75 -8.98 19.97
CA MET A 317 4.51 -8.74 19.23
C MET A 317 3.67 -10.03 19.09
N LEU A 318 4.31 -11.15 18.74
CA LEU A 318 3.64 -12.43 18.60
C LEU A 318 3.06 -12.91 19.92
N MET A 319 3.81 -12.77 21.02
CA MET A 319 3.32 -13.09 22.36
C MET A 319 2.03 -12.32 22.70
N VAL A 320 2.00 -11.02 22.41
CA VAL A 320 0.83 -10.16 22.68
C VAL A 320 -0.35 -10.53 21.79
N CYS A 321 -0.13 -10.64 20.47
CA CYS A 321 -1.21 -10.88 19.51
C CYS A 321 -1.88 -12.25 19.64
N HIS A 322 -1.12 -13.25 20.10
CA HIS A 322 -1.64 -14.60 20.31
C HIS A 322 -2.04 -14.88 21.75
N HIS A 323 -2.13 -13.86 22.61
CA HIS A 323 -2.52 -13.97 24.04
C HIS A 323 -1.64 -14.95 24.82
N LEU A 324 -0.36 -15.03 24.48
CA LEU A 324 0.62 -15.89 25.14
C LEU A 324 1.19 -15.20 26.40
N ASP A 325 1.62 -15.99 27.37
CA ASP A 325 2.19 -15.51 28.62
C ASP A 325 3.69 -15.83 28.73
N ALA A 326 4.53 -14.81 28.78
CA ALA A 326 5.97 -14.97 28.89
C ALA A 326 6.45 -15.71 30.16
N ARG A 327 5.55 -15.91 31.15
CA ARG A 327 5.81 -16.71 32.36
C ARG A 327 5.55 -18.21 32.17
N ILE A 328 4.97 -18.58 31.04
CA ILE A 328 4.67 -19.97 30.68
C ILE A 328 5.71 -20.44 29.65
N PRO A 329 6.64 -21.34 30.03
CA PRO A 329 7.70 -21.80 29.12
C PRO A 329 7.18 -22.40 27.80
N GLU A 330 6.05 -23.06 27.82
CA GLU A 330 5.42 -23.65 26.65
C GLU A 330 4.92 -22.58 25.67
N ASP A 331 4.38 -21.48 26.16
CA ASP A 331 3.95 -20.35 25.35
C ASP A 331 5.15 -19.67 24.67
N VAL A 332 6.25 -19.48 25.43
CA VAL A 332 7.49 -18.95 24.88
C VAL A 332 8.07 -19.87 23.81
N ALA A 333 8.14 -21.17 24.09
CA ALA A 333 8.63 -22.16 23.14
C ALA A 333 7.78 -22.23 21.86
N PHE A 334 6.46 -22.09 22.00
CA PHE A 334 5.55 -21.98 20.85
C PHE A 334 5.86 -20.75 20.01
N ALA A 335 5.94 -19.57 20.63
CA ALA A 335 6.25 -18.33 19.93
C ALA A 335 7.62 -18.40 19.21
N GLU A 336 8.67 -18.84 19.90
CA GLU A 336 10.03 -19.02 19.33
C GLU A 336 10.02 -20.05 18.17
N SER A 337 9.18 -21.07 18.22
CA SER A 337 9.09 -22.06 17.14
C SER A 337 8.57 -21.49 15.84
N ARG A 338 7.85 -20.37 15.87
CA ARG A 338 7.23 -19.72 14.71
C ARG A 338 8.11 -18.65 14.06
N ILE A 339 9.10 -18.15 14.78
CA ILE A 339 10.00 -17.10 14.31
C ILE A 339 11.29 -17.73 13.78
N ARG A 340 11.64 -17.40 12.54
CA ARG A 340 12.87 -17.89 11.89
C ARG A 340 13.70 -16.72 11.40
N ARG A 341 14.81 -16.48 12.06
CA ARG A 341 15.75 -15.41 11.68
C ARG A 341 16.16 -15.50 10.22
N GLU A 342 16.38 -16.71 9.72
CA GLU A 342 16.89 -16.94 8.38
C GLU A 342 15.88 -16.51 7.31
N THR A 343 14.61 -16.85 7.46
CA THR A 343 13.55 -16.49 6.50
C THR A 343 13.20 -15.00 6.59
N ILE A 344 13.13 -14.45 7.79
CA ILE A 344 12.87 -13.02 8.01
C ILE A 344 14.03 -12.17 7.46
N ALA A 345 15.29 -12.60 7.64
CA ALA A 345 16.44 -11.89 7.09
C ALA A 345 16.53 -12.01 5.55
N ALA A 346 16.10 -13.13 4.98
CA ALA A 346 16.07 -13.33 3.54
C ALA A 346 15.00 -12.47 2.84
N GLU A 347 13.98 -12.06 3.53
CA GLU A 347 12.84 -11.32 3.01
C GLU A 347 13.25 -9.99 2.34
N ASP A 348 14.19 -9.23 2.92
CA ASP A 348 14.71 -8.01 2.30
C ASP A 348 15.33 -8.29 0.92
N ILE A 349 16.08 -9.40 0.82
CA ILE A 349 16.71 -9.82 -0.45
C ILE A 349 15.65 -10.28 -1.46
N LEU A 350 14.62 -10.98 -1.00
CA LEU A 350 13.53 -11.44 -1.85
C LEU A 350 12.68 -10.27 -2.39
N HIS A 351 12.50 -9.20 -1.60
CA HIS A 351 11.92 -7.95 -2.10
C HIS A 351 12.81 -7.30 -3.16
N ASP A 352 14.12 -7.21 -2.91
CA ASP A 352 15.07 -6.64 -3.87
C ASP A 352 15.14 -7.42 -5.19
N LEU A 353 14.88 -8.72 -5.14
CA LEU A 353 14.81 -9.59 -6.32
C LEU A 353 13.41 -9.62 -6.98
N GLY A 354 12.42 -8.98 -6.39
CA GLY A 354 11.04 -9.01 -6.88
C GLY A 354 10.28 -10.31 -6.60
N ALA A 355 10.83 -11.20 -5.78
CA ALA A 355 10.15 -12.44 -5.37
C ALA A 355 9.01 -12.20 -4.38
N PHE A 356 9.14 -11.20 -3.51
CA PHE A 356 8.04 -10.63 -2.77
C PHE A 356 7.45 -9.45 -3.54
N SER A 357 6.14 -9.43 -3.70
CA SER A 357 5.43 -8.42 -4.51
C SER A 357 4.86 -7.26 -3.70
N MET A 358 4.65 -7.43 -2.39
CA MET A 358 3.95 -6.45 -1.56
C MET A 358 4.55 -6.36 -0.16
N ILE A 359 4.49 -5.14 0.41
CA ILE A 359 4.63 -4.89 1.84
C ILE A 359 3.28 -4.36 2.34
N ALA A 360 2.69 -5.04 3.31
CA ALA A 360 1.46 -4.64 3.97
C ALA A 360 1.72 -4.35 5.46
N SER A 361 0.72 -3.92 6.22
CA SER A 361 0.97 -3.59 7.62
C SER A 361 0.72 -4.72 8.59
N ASP A 362 -0.32 -5.49 8.43
CA ASP A 362 -0.92 -6.29 9.50
C ASP A 362 -1.42 -5.38 10.65
N SER A 363 -2.05 -4.27 10.26
CA SER A 363 -2.39 -3.16 11.16
C SER A 363 -3.33 -3.58 12.27
N GLN A 364 -3.02 -3.13 13.48
CA GLN A 364 -3.72 -3.40 14.73
C GLN A 364 -3.58 -4.84 15.27
N ALA A 365 -2.98 -5.77 14.51
CA ALA A 365 -2.51 -7.05 15.03
C ALA A 365 -0.98 -7.00 15.25
N MET A 366 -0.20 -7.39 14.25
CA MET A 366 1.26 -7.48 14.37
C MET A 366 2.01 -6.37 13.62
N GLY A 367 1.34 -5.25 13.27
CA GLY A 367 2.00 -4.17 12.56
C GLY A 367 1.26 -2.84 12.59
N ARG A 368 1.72 -1.88 11.79
CA ARG A 368 1.26 -0.48 11.84
C ARG A 368 1.10 0.09 10.43
N VAL A 369 -0.12 0.49 10.08
CA VAL A 369 -0.42 1.08 8.77
C VAL A 369 0.41 2.34 8.49
N GLY A 370 0.67 3.17 9.50
CA GLY A 370 1.45 4.39 9.37
C GLY A 370 2.91 4.19 8.96
N GLU A 371 3.43 2.98 9.01
CA GLU A 371 4.84 2.68 8.74
C GLU A 371 5.08 1.95 7.40
N VAL A 372 4.04 1.60 6.64
CA VAL A 372 4.19 0.76 5.43
C VAL A 372 5.13 1.41 4.40
N ILE A 373 4.85 2.66 4.04
CA ILE A 373 5.62 3.37 3.00
C ILE A 373 7.05 3.62 3.46
N ILE A 374 7.25 4.13 4.68
CA ILE A 374 8.59 4.44 5.16
C ILE A 374 9.45 3.17 5.31
N ARG A 375 8.89 2.06 5.80
CA ARG A 375 9.58 0.78 5.91
C ARG A 375 9.95 0.21 4.54
N THR A 376 9.11 0.41 3.54
CA THR A 376 9.42 0.06 2.14
C THR A 376 10.66 0.81 1.65
N TRP A 377 10.71 2.12 1.85
CA TRP A 377 11.85 2.94 1.45
C TRP A 377 13.12 2.63 2.24
N GLN A 378 13.00 2.37 3.54
CA GLN A 378 14.13 1.94 4.37
C GLN A 378 14.67 0.56 3.94
N THR A 379 13.79 -0.36 3.53
CA THR A 379 14.20 -1.65 2.96
C THR A 379 14.98 -1.44 1.65
N ALA A 380 14.49 -0.60 0.76
CA ALA A 380 15.19 -0.26 -0.48
C ALA A 380 16.56 0.41 -0.21
N ASP A 381 16.63 1.32 0.77
CA ASP A 381 17.90 1.95 1.19
C ASP A 381 18.91 0.92 1.70
N LYS A 382 18.48 0.01 2.57
CA LYS A 382 19.31 -1.10 3.05
C LYS A 382 19.82 -1.97 1.91
N MET A 383 18.92 -2.37 0.99
CA MET A 383 19.31 -3.22 -0.13
C MET A 383 20.25 -2.50 -1.08
N ARG A 384 20.01 -1.23 -1.35
CA ARG A 384 20.91 -0.38 -2.13
C ARG A 384 22.33 -0.32 -1.53
N LYS A 385 22.46 -0.23 -0.20
CA LYS A 385 23.74 -0.23 0.51
C LYS A 385 24.43 -1.59 0.47
N GLN A 386 23.66 -2.66 0.61
CA GLN A 386 24.22 -4.02 0.70
C GLN A 386 24.50 -4.66 -0.66
N ARG A 387 23.68 -4.42 -1.65
CA ARG A 387 23.72 -5.10 -2.96
C ARG A 387 24.06 -4.20 -4.14
N GLY A 388 24.05 -2.90 -3.96
CA GLY A 388 24.31 -1.94 -5.02
C GLY A 388 23.07 -1.56 -5.82
N ARG A 389 23.26 -1.06 -7.04
CA ARG A 389 22.14 -0.75 -7.95
C ARG A 389 21.61 -2.02 -8.59
N LEU A 390 20.31 -2.07 -8.81
CA LEU A 390 19.71 -3.05 -9.70
C LEU A 390 20.24 -2.82 -11.14
N PRO A 391 20.35 -3.89 -11.93
CA PRO A 391 20.81 -3.79 -13.30
C PRO A 391 19.95 -2.87 -14.17
#